data_a844194ee16e9e515b565b1c0bf76694
#
_entry.id   a844194ee16e9e515b565b1c0bf76694
#
_cell.length_a   1.000
_cell.length_b   1.000
_cell.length_c   1.000
_cell.angle_alpha   90.00
_cell.angle_beta   90.00
_cell.angle_gamma   90.00
#
_symmetry.space_group_name_H-M   'P 1'
#
loop_
_entity.id
_entity.type
_entity.pdbx_description
1 polymer ?
#
loop_
_entity_poly.entity_id
_entity_poly.type
_entity_poly.pdbx_seq_one_letter_code
_entity_poly.pdbx_strand_id
1 'polypeptide(L)'
;YDKWNTPIALQLAIINQESSFNQFAKPERKKILGFIPGSRPSTAFGYAQVTNPTWDWYKTKTGNKNASRANFYDITDFIGWYTTQSENIVGISKNDYYNQYLAYHEGQGGWKKESYLEKNWLMEVAKTVERNAKMYNNQLKGCEQKLKNKGFFGIF
;
A
#
# COMPACT_ATOMS: atom_id res chain seq x y z
N TYR A 1 7.62 1.95 10.94
CA TYR A 1 8.09 3.27 10.50
C TYR A 1 9.62 3.32 10.46
N ASP A 2 10.26 2.99 11.59
CA ASP A 2 11.70 3.20 11.75
C ASP A 2 12.57 2.40 10.75
N LYS A 3 12.14 1.21 10.37
CA LYS A 3 12.89 0.34 9.45
C LYS A 3 13.02 0.91 8.03
N TRP A 4 11.95 1.49 7.48
CA TRP A 4 11.88 1.94 6.09
C TRP A 4 11.79 3.45 5.95
N ASN A 5 11.66 4.19 7.03
CA ASN A 5 11.43 5.63 7.05
C ASN A 5 10.27 6.08 6.12
N THR A 6 9.24 5.25 6.01
CA THR A 6 8.04 5.54 5.23
C THR A 6 6.99 6.17 6.15
N PRO A 7 6.41 7.33 5.81
CA PRO A 7 5.40 7.98 6.64
C PRO A 7 4.23 7.04 6.96
N ILE A 8 3.88 6.91 8.24
CA ILE A 8 2.73 6.12 8.71
C ILE A 8 1.47 6.56 7.97
N ALA A 9 1.30 7.84 7.75
CA ALA A 9 0.17 8.42 7.04
C ALA A 9 0.00 7.87 5.61
N LEU A 10 1.11 7.69 4.87
CA LEU A 10 1.08 7.09 3.53
C LEU A 10 0.66 5.61 3.61
N GLN A 11 1.22 4.85 4.55
CA GLN A 11 0.88 3.45 4.74
C GLN A 11 -0.62 3.27 5.01
N LEU A 12 -1.17 4.07 5.94
CA LEU A 12 -2.60 4.04 6.27
C LEU A 12 -3.48 4.45 5.09
N ALA A 13 -3.07 5.45 4.31
CA ALA A 13 -3.82 5.91 3.15
C ALA A 13 -3.88 4.85 2.03
N ILE A 14 -2.77 4.14 1.78
CA ILE A 14 -2.74 3.01 0.85
C ILE A 14 -3.67 1.90 1.35
N ILE A 15 -3.55 1.45 2.60
CA ILE A 15 -4.40 0.39 3.16
C ILE A 15 -5.89 0.77 3.09
N ASN A 16 -6.21 2.02 3.43
CA ASN A 16 -7.59 2.51 3.34
C ASN A 16 -8.12 2.44 1.90
N GLN A 17 -7.34 2.92 0.94
CA GLN A 17 -7.71 2.93 -0.47
C GLN A 17 -7.89 1.51 -1.03
N GLU A 18 -6.99 0.58 -0.70
CA GLU A 18 -6.96 -0.77 -1.26
C GLU A 18 -8.06 -1.69 -0.69
N SER A 19 -8.40 -1.53 0.57
CA SER A 19 -9.27 -2.50 1.24
C SER A 19 -10.22 -1.92 2.30
N SER A 20 -10.17 -0.61 2.56
CA SER A 20 -10.83 -0.01 3.73
C SER A 20 -10.50 -0.76 5.03
N PHE A 21 -9.23 -1.12 5.20
CA PHE A 21 -8.71 -1.91 6.33
C PHE A 21 -9.27 -3.34 6.46
N ASN A 22 -9.82 -3.91 5.37
CA ASN A 22 -10.29 -5.30 5.38
C ASN A 22 -9.12 -6.27 5.10
N GLN A 23 -8.72 -7.04 6.13
CA GLN A 23 -7.62 -8.01 6.04
C GLN A 23 -7.83 -9.16 5.04
N PHE A 24 -9.07 -9.45 4.66
CA PHE A 24 -9.43 -10.53 3.75
C PHE A 24 -9.98 -10.03 2.42
N ALA A 25 -9.80 -8.75 2.11
CA ALA A 25 -10.27 -8.18 0.85
C ALA A 25 -9.74 -8.94 -0.35
N LYS A 26 -10.60 -9.14 -1.33
CA LYS A 26 -10.31 -9.80 -2.61
C LYS A 26 -11.04 -9.07 -3.73
N PRO A 27 -10.46 -8.99 -4.95
CA PRO A 27 -11.16 -8.46 -6.11
C PRO A 27 -12.46 -9.21 -6.34
N GLU A 28 -13.47 -8.50 -6.80
CA GLU A 28 -14.73 -9.13 -7.17
C GLU A 28 -14.55 -10.14 -8.31
N ARG A 29 -15.33 -11.21 -8.28
CA ARG A 29 -15.34 -12.20 -9.36
C ARG A 29 -16.07 -11.61 -10.57
N LYS A 30 -15.53 -11.83 -11.77
CA LYS A 30 -16.29 -11.58 -12.99
C LYS A 30 -17.52 -12.49 -12.99
N LYS A 31 -18.66 -11.94 -13.32
CA LYS A 31 -19.90 -12.74 -13.49
C LYS A 31 -19.94 -13.30 -14.91
N ILE A 32 -20.12 -14.62 -15.02
CA ILE A 32 -20.37 -15.31 -16.29
C ILE A 32 -21.89 -15.37 -16.44
N LEU A 33 -22.42 -14.99 -17.61
CA LEU A 33 -23.86 -14.92 -17.90
C LEU A 33 -24.63 -14.05 -16.87
N GLY A 34 -23.98 -13.07 -16.26
CA GLY A 34 -24.61 -12.12 -15.34
C GLY A 34 -24.83 -12.63 -13.90
N PHE A 35 -24.76 -13.94 -13.64
CA PHE A 35 -25.06 -14.51 -12.31
C PHE A 35 -24.09 -15.59 -11.83
N ILE A 36 -23.36 -16.27 -12.70
CA ILE A 36 -22.42 -17.33 -12.31
C ILE A 36 -21.08 -16.71 -11.89
N PRO A 37 -20.55 -16.97 -10.66
CA PRO A 37 -19.24 -16.47 -10.25
C PRO A 37 -18.12 -17.09 -11.10
N GLY A 38 -17.42 -16.26 -11.87
CA GLY A 38 -16.24 -16.66 -12.64
C GLY A 38 -14.93 -16.50 -11.88
N SER A 39 -13.80 -16.44 -12.61
CA SER A 39 -12.49 -16.21 -12.06
C SER A 39 -12.32 -14.76 -11.54
N ARG A 40 -11.40 -14.55 -10.60
CA ARG A 40 -11.00 -13.21 -10.18
C ARG A 40 -10.07 -12.58 -11.23
N PRO A 41 -10.13 -11.25 -11.43
CA PRO A 41 -9.32 -10.57 -12.45
C PRO A 41 -7.83 -10.53 -12.06
N SER A 42 -7.50 -10.69 -10.78
CA SER A 42 -6.12 -10.68 -10.27
C SER A 42 -5.97 -11.55 -9.03
N THR A 43 -4.72 -11.77 -8.61
CA THR A 43 -4.35 -12.46 -7.36
C THR A 43 -4.21 -11.51 -6.16
N ALA A 44 -4.67 -10.25 -6.31
CA ALA A 44 -4.65 -9.27 -5.23
C ALA A 44 -5.39 -9.78 -3.99
N PHE A 45 -4.81 -9.53 -2.80
CA PHE A 45 -5.37 -10.03 -1.56
C PHE A 45 -4.94 -9.19 -0.35
N GLY A 46 -5.83 -9.13 0.64
CA GLY A 46 -5.56 -8.61 1.97
C GLY A 46 -5.59 -7.09 2.05
N TYR A 47 -5.04 -6.54 3.12
CA TYR A 47 -5.06 -5.12 3.45
C TYR A 47 -4.60 -4.18 2.34
N ALA A 48 -3.59 -4.54 1.59
CA ALA A 48 -2.95 -3.70 0.59
C ALA A 48 -3.12 -4.22 -0.85
N GLN A 49 -4.03 -5.17 -1.08
CA GLN A 49 -4.36 -5.75 -2.39
C GLN A 49 -3.13 -6.17 -3.21
N VAL A 50 -2.11 -6.70 -2.53
CA VAL A 50 -0.86 -7.13 -3.16
C VAL A 50 -1.06 -8.40 -3.97
N THR A 51 -0.56 -8.42 -5.20
CA THR A 51 -0.59 -9.60 -6.08
C THR A 51 0.47 -10.64 -5.69
N ASN A 52 0.29 -11.89 -6.10
CA ASN A 52 1.25 -12.96 -5.79
C ASN A 52 2.68 -12.61 -6.27
N PRO A 53 2.92 -12.19 -7.51
CA PRO A 53 4.29 -11.90 -7.97
C PRO A 53 4.98 -10.83 -7.14
N THR A 54 4.26 -9.75 -6.79
CA THR A 54 4.80 -8.65 -5.98
C THR A 54 5.09 -9.11 -4.55
N TRP A 55 4.20 -9.94 -3.98
CA TRP A 55 4.39 -10.51 -2.65
C TRP A 55 5.58 -11.46 -2.57
N ASP A 56 5.76 -12.30 -3.58
CA ASP A 56 6.89 -13.23 -3.66
C ASP A 56 8.22 -12.48 -3.87
N TRP A 57 8.21 -11.39 -4.62
CA TRP A 57 9.35 -10.49 -4.75
C TRP A 57 9.74 -9.88 -3.39
N TYR A 58 8.79 -9.36 -2.64
CA TYR A 58 9.00 -8.85 -1.28
C TYR A 58 9.62 -9.92 -0.37
N LYS A 59 9.00 -11.10 -0.26
CA LYS A 59 9.49 -12.20 0.59
C LYS A 59 10.92 -12.63 0.22
N THR A 60 11.20 -12.69 -1.06
CA THR A 60 12.53 -13.06 -1.57
C THR A 60 13.58 -12.01 -1.19
N LYS A 61 13.25 -10.73 -1.36
CA LYS A 61 14.20 -9.63 -1.10
C LYS A 61 14.44 -9.35 0.37
N THR A 62 13.43 -9.56 1.22
CA THR A 62 13.52 -9.28 2.65
C THR A 62 13.85 -10.51 3.51
N GLY A 63 13.74 -11.71 2.95
CA GLY A 63 13.87 -12.98 3.69
C GLY A 63 12.65 -13.31 4.55
N ASN A 64 11.60 -12.50 4.54
CA ASN A 64 10.41 -12.68 5.38
C ASN A 64 9.45 -13.72 4.80
N LYS A 65 9.89 -14.99 4.79
CA LYS A 65 9.19 -16.11 4.13
C LYS A 65 7.80 -16.39 4.71
N ASN A 66 7.60 -16.11 6.01
CA ASN A 66 6.35 -16.40 6.74
C ASN A 66 5.37 -15.23 6.73
N ALA A 67 5.69 -14.11 6.08
CA ALA A 67 4.83 -12.94 6.02
C ALA A 67 3.45 -13.25 5.41
N SER A 68 2.41 -12.65 5.95
CA SER A 68 1.02 -12.80 5.53
C SER A 68 0.41 -11.47 5.06
N ARG A 69 -0.24 -11.46 3.89
CA ARG A 69 -0.97 -10.30 3.38
C ARG A 69 -2.20 -9.92 4.21
N ALA A 70 -2.64 -10.79 5.12
CA ALA A 70 -3.71 -10.53 6.08
C ALA A 70 -3.19 -10.07 7.46
N ASN A 71 -1.88 -10.02 7.67
CA ASN A 71 -1.28 -9.51 8.89
C ASN A 71 -0.91 -8.02 8.73
N PHE A 72 -1.36 -7.18 9.66
CA PHE A 72 -1.16 -5.74 9.57
C PHE A 72 0.31 -5.32 9.65
N TYR A 73 1.11 -5.98 10.49
CA TYR A 73 2.55 -5.72 10.62
C TYR A 73 3.29 -6.07 9.32
N ASP A 74 3.00 -7.24 8.76
CA ASP A 74 3.64 -7.67 7.52
C ASP A 74 3.29 -6.75 6.35
N ILE A 75 2.05 -6.26 6.32
CA ILE A 75 1.61 -5.32 5.27
C ILE A 75 2.25 -3.94 5.44
N THR A 76 2.37 -3.43 6.65
CA THR A 76 3.07 -2.14 6.87
C THR A 76 4.55 -2.25 6.56
N ASP A 77 5.20 -3.38 6.88
CA ASP A 77 6.58 -3.67 6.47
C ASP A 77 6.71 -3.76 4.94
N PHE A 78 5.77 -4.44 4.28
CA PHE A 78 5.70 -4.51 2.81
C PHE A 78 5.56 -3.13 2.16
N ILE A 79 4.61 -2.30 2.61
CA ILE A 79 4.41 -0.96 2.04
C ILE A 79 5.66 -0.11 2.25
N GLY A 80 6.27 -0.18 3.43
CA GLY A 80 7.53 0.50 3.72
C GLY A 80 8.66 0.09 2.78
N TRP A 81 8.81 -1.22 2.56
CA TRP A 81 9.78 -1.77 1.61
C TRP A 81 9.46 -1.33 0.18
N TYR A 82 8.21 -1.43 -0.27
CA TYR A 82 7.82 -1.13 -1.64
C TYR A 82 8.01 0.35 -2.00
N THR A 83 7.66 1.26 -1.10
CA THR A 83 7.89 2.70 -1.27
C THR A 83 9.38 3.03 -1.30
N THR A 84 10.20 2.28 -0.56
CA THR A 84 11.67 2.36 -0.65
C THR A 84 12.19 1.87 -2.01
N GLN A 85 11.59 0.81 -2.58
CA GLN A 85 11.93 0.41 -3.95
C GLN A 85 11.55 1.49 -4.97
N SER A 86 10.41 2.15 -4.81
CA SER A 86 10.01 3.27 -5.69
C SER A 86 10.99 4.44 -5.58
N GLU A 87 11.45 4.79 -4.39
CA GLU A 87 12.47 5.81 -4.19
C GLU A 87 13.80 5.43 -4.87
N ASN A 88 14.28 4.20 -4.65
CA ASN A 88 15.57 3.73 -5.15
C ASN A 88 15.59 3.52 -6.68
N ILE A 89 14.50 3.05 -7.27
CA ILE A 89 14.44 2.65 -8.70
C ILE A 89 14.07 3.83 -9.60
N VAL A 90 13.13 4.68 -9.14
CA VAL A 90 12.57 5.76 -9.97
C VAL A 90 12.63 7.14 -9.33
N GLY A 91 13.26 7.28 -8.16
CA GLY A 91 13.54 8.57 -7.52
C GLY A 91 12.33 9.25 -6.86
N ILE A 92 11.23 8.54 -6.60
CA ILE A 92 10.05 9.12 -5.98
C ILE A 92 10.26 9.27 -4.47
N SER A 93 10.27 10.51 -3.98
CA SER A 93 10.36 10.77 -2.53
C SER A 93 9.20 10.08 -1.78
N LYS A 94 9.47 9.54 -0.58
CA LYS A 94 8.45 8.95 0.30
C LYS A 94 7.40 9.96 0.78
N ASN A 95 7.69 11.25 0.68
CA ASN A 95 6.74 12.32 1.00
C ASN A 95 5.90 12.76 -0.21
N ASP A 96 6.20 12.25 -1.40
CA ASP A 96 5.39 12.44 -2.61
C ASP A 96 4.31 11.36 -2.67
N TYR A 97 3.27 11.54 -1.86
CA TYR A 97 2.20 10.56 -1.68
C TYR A 97 1.44 10.24 -2.96
N TYR A 98 1.28 11.23 -3.83
CA TYR A 98 0.63 11.08 -5.13
C TYR A 98 1.41 10.12 -6.03
N ASN A 99 2.68 10.41 -6.28
CA ASN A 99 3.51 9.59 -7.15
C ASN A 99 3.86 8.24 -6.53
N GLN A 100 3.99 8.14 -5.20
CA GLN A 100 4.15 6.87 -4.50
C GLN A 100 2.94 5.95 -4.73
N TYR A 101 1.71 6.49 -4.70
CA TYR A 101 0.54 5.66 -4.99
C TYR A 101 0.44 5.28 -6.48
N LEU A 102 0.74 6.19 -7.40
CA LEU A 102 0.81 5.85 -8.82
C LEU A 102 1.81 4.71 -9.10
N ALA A 103 3.01 4.78 -8.52
CA ALA A 103 4.01 3.71 -8.63
C ALA A 103 3.58 2.43 -7.89
N TYR A 104 2.81 2.54 -6.83
CA TYR A 104 2.23 1.40 -6.14
C TYR A 104 1.27 0.62 -7.03
N HIS A 105 0.41 1.32 -7.75
CA HIS A 105 -0.60 0.72 -8.63
C HIS A 105 -0.02 0.22 -9.97
N GLU A 106 0.81 1.03 -10.63
CA GLU A 106 1.36 0.73 -11.98
C GLU A 106 2.65 -0.12 -11.94
N GLY A 107 3.26 -0.24 -10.76
CA GLY A 107 4.65 -0.67 -10.63
C GLY A 107 5.63 0.44 -11.03
N GLN A 108 6.89 0.34 -10.57
CA GLN A 108 7.92 1.35 -10.87
C GLN A 108 8.17 1.50 -12.39
N GLY A 109 8.11 0.38 -13.13
CA GLY A 109 8.25 0.39 -14.58
C GLY A 109 7.11 1.06 -15.32
N GLY A 110 5.87 0.87 -14.85
CA GLY A 110 4.68 1.53 -15.39
C GLY A 110 4.70 3.03 -15.11
N TRP A 111 5.04 3.42 -13.88
CA TRP A 111 5.19 4.82 -13.51
C TRP A 111 6.23 5.53 -14.37
N LYS A 112 7.42 4.91 -14.58
CA LYS A 112 8.48 5.47 -15.43
C LYS A 112 8.07 5.65 -16.89
N LYS A 113 7.16 4.80 -17.38
CA LYS A 113 6.58 4.87 -18.73
C LYS A 113 5.35 5.78 -18.79
N GLU A 114 4.98 6.38 -17.66
CA GLU A 114 3.82 7.25 -17.54
C GLU A 114 2.48 6.60 -17.94
N SER A 115 2.38 5.24 -17.79
CA SER A 115 1.17 4.49 -18.17
C SER A 115 -0.11 4.93 -17.44
N TYR A 116 0.04 5.63 -16.32
CA TYR A 116 -1.06 6.23 -15.57
C TYR A 116 -1.74 7.41 -16.30
N LEU A 117 -1.05 8.07 -17.27
CA LEU A 117 -1.62 9.20 -18.03
C LEU A 117 -2.85 8.78 -18.85
N GLU A 118 -2.93 7.52 -19.25
CA GLU A 118 -4.09 6.95 -19.95
C GLU A 118 -5.25 6.59 -19.00
N LYS A 119 -5.06 6.76 -17.68
CA LYS A 119 -5.98 6.33 -16.62
C LYS A 119 -6.41 7.49 -15.74
N ASN A 120 -7.25 8.40 -16.27
CA ASN A 120 -7.76 9.54 -15.52
C ASN A 120 -8.32 9.15 -14.13
N TRP A 121 -9.01 8.01 -14.06
CA TRP A 121 -9.55 7.49 -12.81
C TRP A 121 -8.45 7.20 -11.78
N LEU A 122 -7.28 6.67 -12.21
CA LEU A 122 -6.17 6.36 -11.31
C LEU A 122 -5.53 7.64 -10.76
N MET A 123 -5.40 8.66 -11.58
CA MET A 123 -4.91 9.97 -11.14
C MET A 123 -5.83 10.60 -10.09
N GLU A 124 -7.14 10.48 -10.23
CA GLU A 124 -8.10 10.96 -9.22
C GLU A 124 -8.03 10.13 -7.92
N VAL A 125 -7.84 8.82 -8.02
CA VAL A 125 -7.60 7.97 -6.85
C VAL A 125 -6.30 8.37 -6.15
N ALA A 126 -5.22 8.61 -6.89
CA ALA A 126 -3.94 9.04 -6.32
C ALA A 126 -4.05 10.39 -5.57
N LYS A 127 -4.82 11.36 -6.11
CA LYS A 127 -5.14 12.60 -5.40
C LYS A 127 -5.92 12.35 -4.11
N THR A 128 -6.82 11.39 -4.12
CA THR A 128 -7.58 11.00 -2.91
C THR A 128 -6.67 10.38 -1.87
N VAL A 129 -5.74 9.50 -2.26
CA VAL A 129 -4.74 8.91 -1.36
C VAL A 129 -3.85 10.01 -0.77
N GLU A 130 -3.36 10.94 -1.58
CA GLU A 130 -2.56 12.08 -1.11
C GLU A 130 -3.33 12.92 -0.09
N ARG A 131 -4.59 13.26 -0.35
CA ARG A 131 -5.44 14.02 0.59
C ARG A 131 -5.63 13.27 1.90
N ASN A 132 -5.92 11.97 1.84
CA ASN A 132 -6.10 11.13 3.02
C ASN A 132 -4.80 11.01 3.83
N ALA A 133 -3.66 10.83 3.15
CA ALA A 133 -2.35 10.80 3.81
C ALA A 133 -2.04 12.14 4.52
N LYS A 134 -2.30 13.27 3.87
CA LYS A 134 -2.16 14.60 4.52
C LYS A 134 -3.06 14.75 5.74
N MET A 135 -4.30 14.27 5.67
CA MET A 135 -5.24 14.26 6.79
C MET A 135 -4.72 13.37 7.94
N TYR A 136 -4.32 12.13 7.66
CA TYR A 136 -3.75 11.24 8.66
C TYR A 136 -2.47 11.79 9.29
N ASN A 137 -1.60 12.41 8.49
CA ASN A 137 -0.40 13.04 9.02
C ASN A 137 -0.71 14.17 10.01
N ASN A 138 -1.73 14.98 9.74
CA ASN A 138 -2.18 16.02 10.67
C ASN A 138 -2.77 15.44 11.96
N GLN A 139 -3.55 14.36 11.87
CA GLN A 139 -4.09 13.66 13.04
C GLN A 139 -2.98 13.03 13.89
N LEU A 140 -1.95 12.44 13.26
CA LEU A 140 -0.83 11.81 13.95
C LEU A 140 0.05 12.82 14.69
N LYS A 141 0.27 14.03 14.16
CA LYS A 141 1.08 15.08 14.83
C LYS A 141 0.64 15.35 16.28
N GLY A 142 -0.65 15.22 16.57
CA GLY A 142 -1.18 15.44 17.92
C GLY A 142 -1.02 14.25 18.88
N CYS A 143 -0.82 13.04 18.38
CA CYS A 143 -0.82 11.83 19.22
C CYS A 143 0.49 11.01 19.16
N GLU A 144 1.30 11.13 18.12
CA GLU A 144 2.50 10.33 17.92
C GLU A 144 3.48 10.44 19.10
N GLN A 145 3.71 11.66 19.59
CA GLN A 145 4.59 11.90 20.73
C GLN A 145 4.03 11.32 22.03
N LYS A 146 2.70 11.34 22.20
CA LYS A 146 2.03 10.70 23.35
C LYS A 146 2.11 9.18 23.29
N LEU A 147 2.04 8.59 22.10
CA LEU A 147 2.18 7.15 21.87
C LEU A 147 3.61 6.69 22.13
N LYS A 148 4.62 7.43 21.65
CA LYS A 148 6.03 7.16 21.92
C LYS A 148 6.36 7.24 23.43
N ASN A 149 5.85 8.25 24.12
CA ASN A 149 6.12 8.48 25.56
C ASN A 149 5.38 7.52 26.49
N LYS A 150 4.30 6.88 26.06
CA LYS A 150 3.52 5.94 26.91
C LYS A 150 4.02 4.51 26.87
N GLY A 151 5.16 4.22 26.23
CA GLY A 151 5.69 2.86 26.17
C GLY A 151 4.73 1.85 25.53
N PHE A 152 3.84 2.30 24.62
CA PHE A 152 2.86 1.46 23.97
C PHE A 152 3.46 0.34 23.10
N PHE A 153 4.78 0.38 22.92
CA PHE A 153 5.56 -0.68 22.29
C PHE A 153 6.01 -1.79 23.27
N GLY A 154 5.55 -1.78 24.51
CA GLY A 154 5.94 -2.73 25.56
C GLY A 154 4.88 -3.77 25.94
N ILE A 155 3.78 -3.88 25.21
CA ILE A 155 2.74 -4.87 25.49
C ILE A 155 2.41 -5.63 24.20
N PHE A 156 3.34 -6.46 23.78
CA PHE A 156 3.09 -7.66 22.96
C PHE A 156 4.28 -8.59 23.11
#